data_3e22a32728830fdad4787441fcd5a7e4
#
_entry.id   3e22a32728830fdad4787441fcd5a7e4
#
_cell.length_a   1.000
_cell.length_b   1.000
_cell.length_c   1.000
_cell.angle_alpha   90.00
_cell.angle_beta   90.00
_cell.angle_gamma   90.00
#
_symmetry.space_group_name_H-M   'P 1'
#
loop_
_entity.id
_entity.type
_entity.pdbx_description
1 polymer ?
#
loop_
_entity_poly.entity_id
_entity_poly.type
_entity_poly.pdbx_seq_one_letter_code
_entity_poly.pdbx_strand_id
1 'polypeptide(L)'
;MLRTITIFNEKGGSGKTTFSAILASWLAYKLSEKVRVLDFDSPSYHFEGFRKIDNAYNTEQNKIFHRMCMESGQPYEVEAIRNESGFTIEQLDQMCAALMRRKNTDDGYLIMDFPGSLRVNDPVFAFAKAGLIDLMVLPITADSQTRISALRVYTLMHNRMFKTASGKPEGQESMFFWNEVTATELQAKEVKYTKYERSLKEKLDVNICATKIRQIPILRRDPDNPLVFIRSTLCYPEMNIKRYCPYIEDLFVEIKNKLDSI
;
A
#
# COMPACT_ATOMS: atom_id res chain seq x y z
N MET A 1 14.51 -7.67 -11.27
CA MET A 1 14.66 -7.70 -9.78
C MET A 1 13.29 -7.50 -9.17
N LEU A 2 12.92 -8.30 -8.16
CA LEU A 2 11.65 -8.16 -7.44
C LEU A 2 11.72 -6.96 -6.50
N ARG A 3 10.82 -5.99 -6.68
CA ARG A 3 10.65 -4.81 -5.82
C ARG A 3 9.54 -5.06 -4.82
N THR A 4 9.79 -4.76 -3.56
CA THR A 4 8.86 -5.05 -2.47
C THR A 4 8.35 -3.76 -1.83
N ILE A 5 7.03 -3.66 -1.69
CA ILE A 5 6.37 -2.46 -1.20
C ILE A 5 5.27 -2.81 -0.19
N THR A 6 5.11 -1.97 0.82
CA THR A 6 3.95 -2.00 1.72
C THR A 6 3.39 -0.59 1.94
N ILE A 7 2.07 -0.48 1.99
CA ILE A 7 1.38 0.72 2.46
C ILE A 7 0.96 0.44 3.90
N PHE A 8 1.53 1.16 4.85
CA PHE A 8 1.39 0.81 6.26
C PHE A 8 1.07 1.99 7.18
N ASN A 9 0.19 1.77 8.14
CA ASN A 9 -0.08 2.64 9.29
C ASN A 9 -0.78 1.80 10.36
N GLU A 10 -0.45 2.01 11.64
CA GLU A 10 -1.14 1.33 12.75
C GLU A 10 -2.63 1.70 12.83
N LYS A 11 -2.98 2.90 12.43
CA LYS A 11 -4.36 3.39 12.50
C LYS A 11 -5.25 2.64 11.50
N GLY A 12 -6.31 2.03 11.99
CA GLY A 12 -7.39 1.48 11.16
C GLY A 12 -8.06 2.57 10.32
N GLY A 13 -8.53 2.22 9.14
CA GLY A 13 -9.22 3.14 8.23
C GLY A 13 -8.33 4.17 7.52
N SER A 14 -7.00 4.06 7.62
CA SER A 14 -6.07 4.97 6.92
C SER A 14 -5.96 4.73 5.40
N GLY A 15 -6.66 3.72 4.88
CA GLY A 15 -6.70 3.41 3.45
C GLY A 15 -5.64 2.40 2.97
N LYS A 16 -4.88 1.76 3.85
CA LYS A 16 -3.81 0.80 3.50
C LYS A 16 -4.20 -0.16 2.38
N THR A 17 -5.08 -1.09 2.69
CA THR A 17 -5.52 -2.14 1.75
C THR A 17 -6.14 -1.57 0.48
N THR A 18 -6.92 -0.47 0.61
CA THR A 18 -7.52 0.19 -0.55
C THR A 18 -6.45 0.74 -1.51
N PHE A 19 -5.46 1.46 -0.99
CA PHE A 19 -4.37 1.99 -1.83
C PHE A 19 -3.48 0.86 -2.36
N SER A 20 -3.21 -0.18 -1.55
CA SER A 20 -2.49 -1.38 -1.99
C SER A 20 -3.19 -2.04 -3.18
N ALA A 21 -4.53 -2.20 -3.13
CA ALA A 21 -5.30 -2.81 -4.19
C ALA A 21 -5.29 -1.97 -5.49
N ILE A 22 -5.48 -0.65 -5.38
CA ILE A 22 -5.46 0.24 -6.55
C ILE A 22 -4.05 0.30 -7.15
N LEU A 23 -3.00 0.38 -6.33
CA LEU A 23 -1.61 0.36 -6.77
C LEU A 23 -1.27 -0.95 -7.51
N ALA A 24 -1.67 -2.11 -6.95
CA ALA A 24 -1.48 -3.40 -7.58
C ALA A 24 -2.11 -3.45 -8.96
N SER A 25 -3.36 -3.00 -9.08
CA SER A 25 -4.09 -2.97 -10.34
C SER A 25 -3.51 -1.97 -11.35
N TRP A 26 -3.04 -0.83 -10.88
CA TRP A 26 -2.36 0.15 -11.72
C TRP A 26 -1.05 -0.41 -12.30
N LEU A 27 -0.22 -1.03 -11.47
CA LEU A 27 1.02 -1.68 -11.92
C LEU A 27 0.73 -2.82 -12.90
N ALA A 28 -0.20 -3.72 -12.54
CA ALA A 28 -0.47 -4.91 -13.33
C ALA A 28 -1.16 -4.61 -14.67
N TYR A 29 -2.22 -3.80 -14.65
CA TYR A 29 -3.09 -3.68 -15.83
C TYR A 29 -2.84 -2.41 -16.64
N LYS A 30 -2.35 -1.34 -16.03
CA LYS A 30 -2.03 -0.12 -16.78
C LYS A 30 -0.58 -0.10 -17.24
N LEU A 31 0.35 -0.59 -16.41
CA LEU A 31 1.77 -0.63 -16.76
C LEU A 31 2.25 -2.00 -17.27
N SER A 32 1.39 -3.00 -17.26
CA SER A 32 1.71 -4.39 -17.68
C SER A 32 2.88 -4.99 -16.90
N GLU A 33 3.04 -4.62 -15.65
CA GLU A 33 4.08 -5.13 -14.76
C GLU A 33 3.66 -6.47 -14.14
N LYS A 34 4.63 -7.31 -13.79
CA LYS A 34 4.37 -8.51 -13.00
C LYS A 34 4.11 -8.11 -11.55
N VAL A 35 2.94 -8.46 -11.03
CA VAL A 35 2.52 -8.11 -9.68
C VAL A 35 2.08 -9.34 -8.91
N ARG A 36 2.48 -9.40 -7.64
CA ARG A 36 1.97 -10.34 -6.64
C ARG A 36 1.58 -9.60 -5.38
N VAL A 37 0.61 -10.13 -4.66
CA VAL A 37 0.17 -9.58 -3.39
C VAL A 37 0.19 -10.66 -2.34
N LEU A 38 0.78 -10.36 -1.17
CA LEU A 38 0.67 -11.17 0.03
C LEU A 38 -0.21 -10.44 1.03
N ASP A 39 -1.35 -11.04 1.37
CA ASP A 39 -2.32 -10.50 2.32
C ASP A 39 -2.11 -11.14 3.70
N PHE A 40 -1.56 -10.37 4.63
CA PHE A 40 -1.30 -10.76 6.02
C PHE A 40 -2.37 -10.27 6.99
N ASP A 41 -3.42 -9.59 6.51
CA ASP A 41 -4.43 -8.94 7.36
C ASP A 41 -5.41 -9.96 7.96
N SER A 42 -4.87 -10.91 8.73
CA SER A 42 -5.66 -11.90 9.47
C SER A 42 -6.46 -11.24 10.61
N PRO A 43 -7.70 -11.68 10.86
CA PRO A 43 -8.49 -12.66 10.11
C PRO A 43 -9.30 -12.08 8.95
N SER A 44 -9.17 -10.78 8.68
CA SER A 44 -10.03 -10.03 7.76
C SER A 44 -9.76 -10.37 6.30
N TYR A 45 -8.49 -10.57 5.92
CA TYR A 45 -8.04 -10.84 4.55
C TYR A 45 -8.78 -10.01 3.51
N HIS A 46 -8.74 -8.69 3.71
CA HIS A 46 -9.53 -7.76 2.91
C HIS A 46 -9.17 -7.81 1.43
N PHE A 47 -7.90 -8.03 1.10
CA PHE A 47 -7.46 -8.11 -0.29
C PHE A 47 -8.01 -9.35 -1.00
N GLU A 48 -7.98 -10.50 -0.31
CA GLU A 48 -8.63 -11.71 -0.79
C GLU A 48 -10.14 -11.51 -0.91
N GLY A 49 -10.73 -10.79 0.06
CA GLY A 49 -12.15 -10.40 0.03
C GLY A 49 -12.50 -9.59 -1.21
N PHE A 50 -11.69 -8.60 -1.58
CA PHE A 50 -11.90 -7.84 -2.83
C PHE A 50 -11.86 -8.74 -4.05
N ARG A 51 -10.91 -9.68 -4.13
CA ARG A 51 -10.83 -10.64 -5.22
C ARG A 51 -12.09 -11.52 -5.33
N LYS A 52 -12.63 -11.99 -4.19
CA LYS A 52 -13.86 -12.78 -4.15
C LYS A 52 -15.06 -11.97 -4.64
N ILE A 53 -15.20 -10.73 -4.21
CA ILE A 53 -16.25 -9.82 -4.66
C ILE A 53 -16.14 -9.59 -6.17
N ASP A 54 -14.96 -9.22 -6.66
CA ASP A 54 -14.73 -8.97 -8.07
C ASP A 54 -15.06 -10.19 -8.94
N ASN A 55 -14.67 -11.39 -8.50
CA ASN A 55 -15.02 -12.65 -9.20
C ASN A 55 -16.53 -12.89 -9.24
N ALA A 56 -17.25 -12.59 -8.15
CA ALA A 56 -18.70 -12.72 -8.10
C ALA A 56 -19.42 -11.72 -9.05
N TYR A 57 -18.83 -10.54 -9.25
CA TYR A 57 -19.35 -9.51 -10.17
C TYR A 57 -18.90 -9.69 -11.62
N ASN A 58 -17.85 -10.46 -11.88
CA ASN A 58 -17.33 -10.72 -13.23
C ASN A 58 -18.22 -11.71 -14.00
N THR A 59 -19.43 -11.28 -14.32
CA THR A 59 -20.45 -12.09 -15.01
C THR A 59 -20.95 -11.38 -16.26
N GLU A 60 -21.53 -12.15 -17.20
CA GLU A 60 -22.13 -11.59 -18.42
C GLU A 60 -23.28 -10.60 -18.16
N GLN A 61 -23.92 -10.68 -16.99
CA GLN A 61 -24.95 -9.71 -16.58
C GLN A 61 -24.33 -8.33 -16.29
N ASN A 62 -23.09 -8.29 -15.83
CA ASN A 62 -22.32 -7.08 -15.58
C ASN A 62 -21.42 -6.73 -16.77
N LYS A 63 -21.99 -6.60 -17.95
CA LYS A 63 -21.29 -6.50 -19.24
C LYS A 63 -20.08 -5.55 -19.26
N ILE A 64 -20.19 -4.38 -18.64
CA ILE A 64 -19.10 -3.38 -18.64
C ILE A 64 -17.92 -3.92 -17.84
N PHE A 65 -18.16 -4.37 -16.62
CA PHE A 65 -17.10 -4.89 -15.76
C PHE A 65 -16.47 -6.16 -16.33
N HIS A 66 -17.32 -7.10 -16.80
CA HIS A 66 -16.87 -8.33 -17.45
C HIS A 66 -15.95 -8.04 -18.64
N ARG A 67 -16.33 -7.10 -19.52
CA ARG A 67 -15.49 -6.69 -20.65
C ARG A 67 -14.15 -6.10 -20.19
N MET A 68 -14.15 -5.22 -19.19
CA MET A 68 -12.92 -4.65 -18.63
C MET A 68 -11.99 -5.73 -18.08
N CYS A 69 -12.53 -6.73 -17.38
CA CYS A 69 -11.73 -7.85 -16.88
C CYS A 69 -11.15 -8.68 -18.02
N MET A 70 -11.92 -8.97 -19.07
CA MET A 70 -11.44 -9.71 -20.23
C MET A 70 -10.33 -8.94 -20.99
N GLU A 71 -10.48 -7.65 -21.15
CA GLU A 71 -9.48 -6.77 -21.78
C GLU A 71 -8.20 -6.64 -20.95
N SER A 72 -8.30 -6.76 -19.63
CA SER A 72 -7.16 -6.69 -18.69
C SER A 72 -6.29 -7.95 -18.68
N GLY A 73 -6.76 -9.06 -19.22
CA GLY A 73 -6.02 -10.32 -19.30
C GLY A 73 -6.03 -11.12 -17.99
N GLN A 74 -4.91 -11.81 -17.71
CA GLN A 74 -4.83 -12.68 -16.53
C GLN A 74 -4.71 -11.89 -15.24
N PRO A 75 -5.50 -12.22 -14.20
CA PRO A 75 -5.39 -11.57 -12.89
C PRO A 75 -4.02 -11.80 -12.24
N TYR A 76 -3.46 -10.75 -11.62
CA TYR A 76 -2.27 -10.91 -10.80
C TYR A 76 -2.56 -11.80 -9.57
N GLU A 77 -1.52 -12.44 -9.04
CA GLU A 77 -1.62 -13.36 -7.91
C GLU A 77 -1.92 -12.63 -6.60
N VAL A 78 -2.91 -13.11 -5.84
CA VAL A 78 -3.22 -12.69 -4.47
C VAL A 78 -3.19 -13.91 -3.57
N GLU A 79 -2.27 -13.94 -2.61
CA GLU A 79 -2.10 -15.03 -1.67
C GLU A 79 -2.40 -14.55 -0.24
N ALA A 80 -3.42 -15.10 0.40
CA ALA A 80 -3.74 -14.85 1.80
C ALA A 80 -2.86 -15.75 2.70
N ILE A 81 -2.02 -15.13 3.51
CA ILE A 81 -1.13 -15.84 4.43
C ILE A 81 -1.87 -16.13 5.73
N ARG A 82 -2.47 -17.31 5.79
CA ARG A 82 -3.35 -17.70 6.89
C ARG A 82 -2.58 -18.07 8.13
N ASN A 83 -2.81 -17.31 9.21
CA ASN A 83 -2.29 -17.64 10.52
C ASN A 83 -3.15 -16.99 11.62
N GLU A 84 -4.13 -17.73 12.13
CA GLU A 84 -5.09 -17.26 13.14
C GLU A 84 -4.46 -17.15 14.55
N SER A 85 -3.43 -17.93 14.84
CA SER A 85 -2.78 -17.96 16.16
C SER A 85 -1.58 -17.01 16.29
N GLY A 86 -1.25 -16.28 15.22
CA GLY A 86 -0.03 -15.46 15.14
C GLY A 86 1.19 -16.28 14.71
N PHE A 87 2.22 -15.60 14.24
CA PHE A 87 3.42 -16.25 13.72
C PHE A 87 4.41 -16.57 14.83
N THR A 88 5.01 -17.77 14.81
CA THR A 88 6.20 -18.08 15.59
C THR A 88 7.43 -17.46 14.94
N ILE A 89 8.50 -17.28 15.73
CA ILE A 89 9.79 -16.76 15.20
C ILE A 89 10.30 -17.65 14.08
N GLU A 90 10.23 -18.97 14.27
CA GLU A 90 10.68 -19.95 13.27
C GLU A 90 9.90 -19.83 11.95
N GLN A 91 8.58 -19.66 12.01
CA GLN A 91 7.77 -19.43 10.82
C GLN A 91 8.16 -18.12 10.10
N LEU A 92 8.39 -17.05 10.86
CA LEU A 92 8.85 -15.77 10.29
C LEU A 92 10.21 -15.91 9.63
N ASP A 93 11.16 -16.60 10.24
CA ASP A 93 12.49 -16.84 9.68
C ASP A 93 12.42 -17.66 8.38
N GLN A 94 11.57 -18.70 8.34
CA GLN A 94 11.35 -19.51 7.14
C GLN A 94 10.72 -18.66 6.01
N MET A 95 9.76 -17.80 6.34
CA MET A 95 9.15 -16.88 5.38
C MET A 95 10.14 -15.84 4.87
N CYS A 96 10.96 -15.27 5.76
CA CYS A 96 12.02 -14.35 5.35
C CYS A 96 13.01 -15.01 4.39
N ALA A 97 13.45 -16.23 4.69
CA ALA A 97 14.34 -16.98 3.82
C ALA A 97 13.72 -17.30 2.46
N ALA A 98 12.42 -17.65 2.41
CA ALA A 98 11.70 -17.92 1.18
C ALA A 98 11.55 -16.64 0.32
N LEU A 99 11.18 -15.51 0.94
CA LEU A 99 11.04 -14.24 0.25
C LEU A 99 12.39 -13.68 -0.23
N MET A 100 13.46 -13.87 0.54
CA MET A 100 14.82 -13.48 0.13
C MET A 100 15.25 -14.23 -1.13
N ARG A 101 14.96 -15.54 -1.22
CA ARG A 101 15.23 -16.30 -2.45
C ARG A 101 14.45 -15.74 -3.63
N ARG A 102 13.14 -15.49 -3.46
CA ARG A 102 12.31 -14.88 -4.51
C ARG A 102 12.81 -13.50 -4.92
N LYS A 103 13.26 -12.68 -3.99
CA LYS A 103 13.80 -11.35 -4.28
C LYS A 103 15.02 -11.39 -5.19
N ASN A 104 15.81 -12.45 -5.09
CA ASN A 104 17.00 -12.66 -5.90
C ASN A 104 16.71 -13.32 -7.28
N THR A 105 15.60 -14.04 -7.42
CA THR A 105 15.29 -14.82 -8.63
C THR A 105 14.15 -14.25 -9.46
N ASP A 106 13.21 -13.58 -8.82
CA ASP A 106 12.00 -13.09 -9.46
C ASP A 106 12.17 -11.63 -9.91
N ASP A 107 11.28 -11.19 -10.79
CA ASP A 107 11.16 -9.81 -11.27
C ASP A 107 9.73 -9.29 -11.00
N GLY A 108 9.58 -7.96 -11.09
CA GLY A 108 8.30 -7.27 -10.91
C GLY A 108 8.10 -6.71 -9.50
N TYR A 109 6.86 -6.69 -9.04
CA TYR A 109 6.45 -6.03 -7.80
C TYR A 109 5.76 -7.01 -6.86
N LEU A 110 6.14 -6.98 -5.57
CA LEU A 110 5.49 -7.69 -4.48
C LEU A 110 4.90 -6.66 -3.52
N ILE A 111 3.57 -6.64 -3.43
CA ILE A 111 2.85 -5.80 -2.49
C ILE A 111 2.50 -6.65 -1.27
N MET A 112 2.85 -6.16 -0.08
CA MET A 112 2.56 -6.83 1.19
C MET A 112 1.56 -5.98 1.97
N ASP A 113 0.37 -6.52 2.21
CA ASP A 113 -0.70 -5.88 2.99
C ASP A 113 -0.73 -6.46 4.40
N PHE A 114 -0.39 -5.61 5.39
CA PHE A 114 -0.30 -6.02 6.78
C PHE A 114 -1.45 -5.46 7.62
N PRO A 115 -1.85 -6.15 8.71
CA PRO A 115 -2.80 -5.63 9.67
C PRO A 115 -2.31 -4.32 10.28
N GLY A 116 -3.24 -3.45 10.68
CA GLY A 116 -2.92 -2.16 11.30
C GLY A 116 -2.49 -2.28 12.76
N SER A 117 -1.85 -3.38 13.15
CA SER A 117 -1.30 -3.58 14.51
C SER A 117 0.22 -3.66 14.46
N LEU A 118 0.89 -3.19 15.51
CA LEU A 118 2.31 -3.34 15.69
C LEU A 118 2.58 -4.17 16.96
N ARG A 119 2.67 -5.47 16.78
CA ARG A 119 3.12 -6.40 17.84
C ARG A 119 4.53 -6.87 17.53
N VAL A 120 5.26 -7.28 18.54
CA VAL A 120 6.69 -7.68 18.43
C VAL A 120 6.91 -8.80 17.40
N ASN A 121 5.94 -9.69 17.25
CA ASN A 121 6.00 -10.83 16.33
C ASN A 121 5.19 -10.62 15.05
N ASP A 122 4.87 -9.38 14.70
CA ASP A 122 4.17 -9.12 13.43
C ASP A 122 5.13 -9.28 12.24
N PRO A 123 4.69 -9.87 11.13
CA PRO A 123 5.52 -10.11 9.95
C PRO A 123 6.20 -8.86 9.41
N VAL A 124 5.55 -7.69 9.52
CA VAL A 124 6.10 -6.42 9.05
C VAL A 124 7.46 -6.11 9.69
N PHE A 125 7.64 -6.43 10.98
CA PHE A 125 8.92 -6.21 11.66
C PHE A 125 10.00 -7.18 11.22
N ALA A 126 9.64 -8.47 11.10
CA ALA A 126 10.58 -9.49 10.65
C ALA A 126 11.08 -9.17 9.22
N PHE A 127 10.17 -8.79 8.34
CA PHE A 127 10.49 -8.48 6.94
C PHE A 127 11.28 -7.18 6.80
N ALA A 128 10.94 -6.14 7.57
CA ALA A 128 11.73 -4.92 7.59
C ALA A 128 13.15 -5.17 8.09
N LYS A 129 13.30 -5.93 9.19
CA LYS A 129 14.61 -6.30 9.74
C LYS A 129 15.45 -7.14 8.78
N ALA A 130 14.80 -8.01 8.00
CA ALA A 130 15.45 -8.86 7.00
C ALA A 130 15.77 -8.14 5.67
N GLY A 131 15.47 -6.84 5.54
CA GLY A 131 15.70 -6.11 4.29
C GLY A 131 14.73 -6.48 3.16
N LEU A 132 13.56 -7.00 3.53
CA LEU A 132 12.56 -7.50 2.58
C LEU A 132 11.51 -6.47 2.18
N ILE A 133 11.54 -5.27 2.74
CA ILE A 133 10.66 -4.15 2.36
C ILE A 133 11.53 -3.06 1.74
N ASP A 134 11.48 -2.90 0.43
CA ASP A 134 12.24 -1.85 -0.25
C ASP A 134 11.62 -0.47 0.03
N LEU A 135 10.30 -0.37 -0.04
CA LEU A 135 9.60 0.88 0.20
C LEU A 135 8.40 0.70 1.14
N MET A 136 8.41 1.46 2.25
CA MET A 136 7.26 1.59 3.13
C MET A 136 6.57 2.92 2.90
N VAL A 137 5.31 2.89 2.43
CA VAL A 137 4.51 4.08 2.16
C VAL A 137 3.55 4.31 3.32
N LEU A 138 3.59 5.50 3.92
CA LEU A 138 2.90 5.84 5.15
C LEU A 138 1.81 6.89 4.89
N PRO A 139 0.52 6.48 4.78
CA PRO A 139 -0.58 7.43 4.66
C PRO A 139 -0.74 8.24 5.96
N ILE A 140 -0.83 9.55 5.83
CA ILE A 140 -1.13 10.48 6.92
C ILE A 140 -2.35 11.33 6.58
N THR A 141 -3.13 11.69 7.59
CA THR A 141 -4.31 12.55 7.45
C THR A 141 -4.17 13.81 8.32
N ALA A 142 -5.10 14.74 8.19
CA ALA A 142 -5.17 15.90 9.09
C ALA A 142 -5.44 15.51 10.56
N ASP A 143 -5.97 14.31 10.79
CA ASP A 143 -6.15 13.77 12.14
C ASP A 143 -4.79 13.52 12.83
N SER A 144 -4.66 14.01 14.07
CA SER A 144 -3.43 13.92 14.85
C SER A 144 -3.04 12.48 15.16
N GLN A 145 -4.01 11.60 15.40
CA GLN A 145 -3.74 10.20 15.73
C GLN A 145 -3.10 9.46 14.55
N THR A 146 -3.59 9.69 13.33
CA THR A 146 -3.02 9.07 12.12
C THR A 146 -1.59 9.56 11.89
N ARG A 147 -1.31 10.84 12.12
CA ARG A 147 0.05 11.39 12.00
C ARG A 147 1.00 10.83 13.06
N ILE A 148 0.56 10.80 14.33
CA ILE A 148 1.36 10.26 15.44
C ILE A 148 1.65 8.77 15.19
N SER A 149 0.65 8.01 14.75
CA SER A 149 0.81 6.60 14.40
C SER A 149 1.85 6.42 13.27
N ALA A 150 1.73 7.14 12.18
CA ALA A 150 2.68 7.06 11.07
C ALA A 150 4.10 7.43 11.48
N LEU A 151 4.26 8.48 12.32
CA LEU A 151 5.56 8.86 12.86
C LEU A 151 6.15 7.80 13.80
N ARG A 152 5.32 7.19 14.63
CA ARG A 152 5.74 6.10 15.50
C ARG A 152 6.25 4.92 14.67
N VAL A 153 5.52 4.51 13.63
CA VAL A 153 5.94 3.47 12.68
C VAL A 153 7.27 3.84 12.05
N TYR A 154 7.37 5.03 11.46
CA TYR A 154 8.60 5.52 10.85
C TYR A 154 9.80 5.47 11.83
N THR A 155 9.62 6.01 13.04
CA THR A 155 10.70 6.05 14.04
C THR A 155 11.12 4.65 14.48
N LEU A 156 10.16 3.72 14.66
CA LEU A 156 10.45 2.33 15.01
C LEU A 156 11.22 1.63 13.89
N MET A 157 10.78 1.78 12.64
CA MET A 157 11.42 1.16 11.49
C MET A 157 12.81 1.76 11.24
N HIS A 158 12.90 3.09 11.21
CA HIS A 158 14.16 3.78 10.92
C HIS A 158 15.21 3.60 12.01
N ASN A 159 14.84 3.70 13.29
CA ASN A 159 15.80 3.64 14.39
C ASN A 159 16.15 2.23 14.84
N ARG A 160 15.28 1.26 14.66
CA ARG A 160 15.45 -0.09 15.21
C ARG A 160 15.69 -1.19 14.18
N MET A 161 15.16 -1.01 12.96
CA MET A 161 15.14 -2.08 11.97
C MET A 161 15.98 -1.79 10.75
N PHE A 162 15.98 -0.55 10.26
CA PHE A 162 16.74 -0.18 9.09
C PHE A 162 18.21 0.20 9.38
N LYS A 163 18.65 0.14 10.64
CA LYS A 163 20.05 0.36 10.97
C LYS A 163 20.86 -0.91 10.76
N THR A 164 21.60 -0.94 9.67
CA THR A 164 22.76 -1.82 9.52
C THR A 164 23.91 -1.33 10.42
N ALA A 165 24.93 -2.14 10.63
CA ALA A 165 26.13 -1.75 11.37
C ALA A 165 26.81 -0.48 10.82
N SER A 166 26.56 -0.09 9.58
CA SER A 166 27.02 1.13 8.92
C SER A 166 26.10 2.35 9.06
N GLY A 167 24.95 2.23 9.72
CA GLY A 167 24.09 3.35 10.12
C GLY A 167 23.00 3.77 9.14
N LYS A 168 23.02 3.34 7.87
CA LYS A 168 21.91 3.50 6.91
C LYS A 168 21.51 2.15 6.37
N PRO A 169 20.19 1.86 6.23
CA PRO A 169 19.76 0.67 5.52
C PRO A 169 20.06 0.86 4.02
N GLU A 170 20.84 -0.01 3.47
CA GLU A 170 20.97 -0.08 2.01
C GLU A 170 19.67 -0.66 1.43
N GLY A 171 19.06 0.03 0.49
CA GLY A 171 17.93 -0.44 -0.29
C GLY A 171 16.57 -0.45 0.42
N GLN A 172 16.42 0.26 1.54
CA GLN A 172 15.13 0.41 2.23
C GLN A 172 14.78 1.87 2.46
N GLU A 173 13.59 2.26 2.07
CA GLU A 173 13.13 3.65 2.15
C GLU A 173 11.72 3.75 2.74
N SER A 174 11.42 4.92 3.26
CA SER A 174 10.06 5.27 3.70
C SER A 174 9.62 6.57 3.05
N MET A 175 8.33 6.66 2.74
CA MET A 175 7.76 7.86 2.15
C MET A 175 6.36 8.10 2.73
N PHE A 176 6.01 9.36 2.97
CA PHE A 176 4.70 9.77 3.47
C PHE A 176 3.86 10.34 2.34
N PHE A 177 2.55 10.17 2.43
CA PHE A 177 1.62 10.94 1.59
C PHE A 177 0.39 11.39 2.39
N TRP A 178 -0.15 12.54 2.01
CA TRP A 178 -1.39 13.05 2.59
C TRP A 178 -2.59 12.36 1.98
N ASN A 179 -3.39 11.73 2.83
CA ASN A 179 -4.65 11.10 2.48
C ASN A 179 -5.84 11.83 3.12
N GLU A 180 -7.01 11.70 2.52
CA GLU A 180 -8.27 12.26 3.03
C GLU A 180 -8.27 13.77 3.23
N VAL A 181 -7.51 14.48 2.41
CA VAL A 181 -7.44 15.94 2.45
C VAL A 181 -8.78 16.53 2.00
N THR A 182 -9.42 17.34 2.85
CA THR A 182 -10.68 17.99 2.48
C THR A 182 -10.46 19.18 1.56
N ALA A 183 -11.51 19.56 0.79
CA ALA A 183 -11.44 20.75 -0.06
C ALA A 183 -11.18 22.02 0.75
N THR A 184 -11.76 22.12 1.95
CA THR A 184 -11.53 23.24 2.88
C THR A 184 -10.09 23.31 3.34
N GLU A 185 -9.46 22.18 3.63
CA GLU A 185 -8.05 22.12 4.03
C GLU A 185 -7.10 22.51 2.90
N LEU A 186 -7.42 22.13 1.66
CA LEU A 186 -6.67 22.59 0.48
C LEU A 186 -6.81 24.08 0.24
N GLN A 187 -8.01 24.64 0.49
CA GLN A 187 -8.27 26.08 0.33
C GLN A 187 -7.75 26.93 1.50
N ALA A 188 -7.80 26.39 2.73
CA ALA A 188 -7.33 27.05 3.95
C ALA A 188 -5.80 27.25 3.97
N LYS A 189 -5.23 27.20 2.79
CA LYS A 189 -3.84 27.42 2.44
C LYS A 189 -2.89 26.42 3.08
N GLU A 190 -2.20 25.77 2.20
CA GLU A 190 -0.83 25.26 2.28
C GLU A 190 -0.10 25.46 3.63
N VAL A 191 -0.42 26.48 4.40
CA VAL A 191 0.27 26.88 5.63
C VAL A 191 0.29 25.76 6.68
N LYS A 192 -0.81 25.01 6.86
CA LYS A 192 -0.87 23.97 7.89
C LYS A 192 -0.06 22.73 7.50
N TYR A 193 -0.24 22.26 6.27
CA TYR A 193 0.49 21.13 5.71
C TYR A 193 1.95 21.46 5.52
N THR A 194 2.26 22.60 4.90
CA THR A 194 3.63 23.07 4.65
C THR A 194 4.44 23.23 5.94
N LYS A 195 3.83 23.79 7.00
CA LYS A 195 4.49 23.90 8.30
C LYS A 195 4.80 22.54 8.92
N TYR A 196 3.85 21.61 8.82
CA TYR A 196 4.05 20.26 9.34
C TYR A 196 5.07 19.48 8.50
N GLU A 197 4.99 19.53 7.19
CA GLU A 197 5.96 18.91 6.26
C GLU A 197 7.37 19.44 6.49
N ARG A 198 7.52 20.75 6.65
CA ARG A 198 8.81 21.37 6.98
C ARG A 198 9.35 20.82 8.29
N SER A 199 8.54 20.78 9.34
CA SER A 199 8.93 20.21 10.63
C SER A 199 9.31 18.74 10.56
N LEU A 200 8.65 17.95 9.70
CA LEU A 200 9.00 16.54 9.48
C LEU A 200 10.34 16.41 8.75
N LYS A 201 10.52 17.14 7.67
CA LYS A 201 11.77 17.15 6.88
C LYS A 201 12.97 17.59 7.70
N GLU A 202 12.82 18.68 8.47
CA GLU A 202 13.90 19.23 9.31
C GLU A 202 14.31 18.30 10.46
N LYS A 203 13.34 17.57 11.05
CA LYS A 203 13.60 16.74 12.24
C LYS A 203 13.95 15.30 11.93
N LEU A 204 13.44 14.75 10.85
CA LEU A 204 13.45 13.31 10.60
C LEU A 204 14.00 12.93 9.22
N ASP A 205 14.34 13.90 8.38
CA ASP A 205 14.80 13.66 6.98
C ASP A 205 13.88 12.72 6.20
N VAL A 206 12.58 12.99 6.25
CA VAL A 206 11.55 12.12 5.65
C VAL A 206 11.21 12.54 4.22
N ASN A 207 10.95 11.56 3.37
CA ASN A 207 10.38 11.76 2.04
C ASN A 207 8.87 11.94 2.16
N ILE A 208 8.33 13.02 1.58
CA ILE A 208 6.90 13.29 1.53
C ILE A 208 6.50 13.50 0.08
N CYS A 209 5.50 12.75 -0.39
CA CYS A 209 4.94 12.91 -1.73
C CYS A 209 4.41 14.33 -1.93
N ALA A 210 4.62 14.88 -3.11
CA ALA A 210 4.04 16.16 -3.49
C ALA A 210 2.52 16.05 -3.66
N THR A 211 2.07 14.92 -4.16
CA THR A 211 0.66 14.62 -4.38
C THR A 211 -0.09 14.41 -3.08
N LYS A 212 -1.23 15.10 -2.97
CA LYS A 212 -2.16 14.99 -1.85
C LYS A 212 -3.46 14.35 -2.31
N ILE A 213 -3.88 13.26 -1.66
CA ILE A 213 -5.10 12.57 -2.00
C ILE A 213 -6.27 13.18 -1.25
N ARG A 214 -7.25 13.67 -2.01
CA ARG A 214 -8.50 14.19 -1.45
C ARG A 214 -9.32 13.09 -0.81
N GLN A 215 -10.17 13.49 0.13
CA GLN A 215 -11.17 12.58 0.67
C GLN A 215 -12.05 12.06 -0.49
N ILE A 216 -12.12 10.73 -0.60
CA ILE A 216 -12.86 10.05 -1.65
C ILE A 216 -14.06 9.35 -1.00
N PRO A 217 -15.23 10.01 -0.91
CA PRO A 217 -16.38 9.49 -0.17
C PRO A 217 -16.85 8.12 -0.68
N ILE A 218 -16.65 7.87 -1.97
CA ILE A 218 -17.09 6.64 -2.61
C ILE A 218 -16.29 5.40 -2.15
N LEU A 219 -15.04 5.58 -1.70
CA LEU A 219 -14.26 4.48 -1.11
C LEU A 219 -14.75 4.07 0.28
N ARG A 220 -15.58 4.91 0.91
CA ARG A 220 -16.23 4.65 2.20
C ARG A 220 -17.63 4.06 2.07
N ARG A 221 -18.18 4.07 0.86
CA ARG A 221 -19.49 3.49 0.59
C ARG A 221 -19.38 1.99 0.42
N ASP A 222 -20.55 1.35 0.55
CA ASP A 222 -20.74 -0.08 0.47
C ASP A 222 -19.83 -0.73 -0.59
N PRO A 223 -18.97 -1.67 -0.18
CA PRO A 223 -18.16 -2.44 -1.11
C PRO A 223 -18.99 -3.19 -2.14
N ASP A 224 -20.26 -3.44 -1.86
CA ASP A 224 -21.19 -4.16 -2.72
C ASP A 224 -21.83 -3.29 -3.81
N ASN A 225 -21.45 -2.01 -3.94
CA ASN A 225 -21.96 -1.18 -5.04
C ASN A 225 -21.18 -1.45 -6.33
N PRO A 226 -21.76 -2.23 -7.28
CA PRO A 226 -21.07 -2.67 -8.49
C PRO A 226 -20.71 -1.55 -9.46
N LEU A 227 -21.24 -0.34 -9.27
CA LEU A 227 -21.00 0.81 -10.15
C LEU A 227 -19.66 1.49 -9.90
N VAL A 228 -18.90 1.06 -8.86
CA VAL A 228 -17.67 1.76 -8.46
C VAL A 228 -16.55 0.80 -8.15
N PHE A 229 -16.07 0.14 -9.17
CA PHE A 229 -14.92 -0.76 -9.08
C PHE A 229 -13.58 0.01 -9.03
N ILE A 230 -13.44 1.03 -8.19
CA ILE A 230 -12.19 1.80 -8.10
C ILE A 230 -11.04 0.93 -7.60
N ARG A 231 -11.32 -0.02 -6.70
CA ARG A 231 -10.35 -0.93 -6.09
C ARG A 231 -10.40 -2.35 -6.63
N SER A 232 -10.77 -2.52 -7.91
CA SER A 232 -10.84 -3.84 -8.49
C SER A 232 -9.46 -4.50 -8.54
N THR A 233 -9.45 -5.81 -8.27
CA THR A 233 -8.28 -6.68 -8.35
C THR A 233 -8.21 -7.45 -9.67
N LEU A 234 -9.21 -7.31 -10.54
CA LEU A 234 -9.31 -7.98 -11.84
C LEU A 234 -9.07 -7.06 -13.04
N CYS A 235 -9.15 -5.75 -12.84
CA CYS A 235 -8.92 -4.75 -13.89
C CYS A 235 -8.50 -3.41 -13.28
N TYR A 236 -8.00 -2.49 -14.11
CA TYR A 236 -7.78 -1.09 -13.72
C TYR A 236 -8.88 -0.21 -14.31
N PRO A 237 -9.84 0.28 -13.50
CA PRO A 237 -10.99 1.04 -13.98
C PRO A 237 -10.64 2.51 -14.23
N GLU A 238 -9.82 2.79 -15.23
CA GLU A 238 -9.21 4.10 -15.50
C GLU A 238 -10.21 5.26 -15.52
N MET A 239 -11.38 5.09 -16.15
CA MET A 239 -12.40 6.14 -16.20
C MET A 239 -12.94 6.47 -14.81
N ASN A 240 -13.17 5.44 -13.97
CA ASN A 240 -13.65 5.64 -12.60
C ASN A 240 -12.55 6.27 -11.73
N ILE A 241 -11.31 5.83 -11.90
CA ILE A 241 -10.15 6.40 -11.20
C ILE A 241 -10.01 7.89 -11.54
N LYS A 242 -9.99 8.26 -12.81
CA LYS A 242 -9.91 9.67 -13.25
C LYS A 242 -11.07 10.52 -12.74
N ARG A 243 -12.27 9.96 -12.67
CA ARG A 243 -13.47 10.67 -12.19
C ARG A 243 -13.46 10.89 -10.67
N TYR A 244 -13.10 9.88 -9.89
CA TYR A 244 -13.29 9.89 -8.45
C TYR A 244 -12.00 10.08 -7.65
N CYS A 245 -10.85 9.74 -8.23
CA CYS A 245 -9.52 9.79 -7.62
C CYS A 245 -8.49 10.46 -8.55
N PRO A 246 -8.72 11.66 -9.08
CA PRO A 246 -7.96 12.22 -10.21
C PRO A 246 -6.45 12.31 -9.99
N TYR A 247 -5.98 12.36 -8.73
CA TYR A 247 -4.56 12.52 -8.39
C TYR A 247 -3.89 11.24 -7.92
N ILE A 248 -4.59 10.10 -7.94
CA ILE A 248 -4.03 8.86 -7.39
C ILE A 248 -2.91 8.30 -8.27
N GLU A 249 -3.01 8.49 -9.58
CA GLU A 249 -1.97 8.07 -10.52
C GLU A 249 -0.69 8.88 -10.33
N ASP A 250 -0.80 10.19 -10.07
CA ASP A 250 0.36 11.04 -9.78
C ASP A 250 1.10 10.54 -8.52
N LEU A 251 0.35 10.17 -7.47
CA LEU A 251 0.91 9.53 -6.29
C LEU A 251 1.63 8.23 -6.64
N PHE A 252 1.03 7.39 -7.47
CA PHE A 252 1.63 6.10 -7.84
C PHE A 252 2.88 6.26 -8.69
N VAL A 253 2.93 7.28 -9.54
CA VAL A 253 4.15 7.65 -10.28
C VAL A 253 5.25 8.08 -9.30
N GLU A 254 4.96 8.90 -8.30
CA GLU A 254 5.95 9.28 -7.27
C GLU A 254 6.46 8.05 -6.50
N ILE A 255 5.55 7.15 -6.09
CA ILE A 255 5.89 5.90 -5.39
C ILE A 255 6.77 5.00 -6.27
N LYS A 256 6.38 4.79 -7.53
CA LYS A 256 7.13 3.96 -8.47
C LYS A 256 8.52 4.54 -8.74
N ASN A 257 8.62 5.83 -9.01
CA ASN A 257 9.91 6.49 -9.24
C ASN A 257 10.85 6.35 -8.03
N LYS A 258 10.30 6.48 -6.81
CA LYS A 258 11.07 6.25 -5.59
C LYS A 258 11.54 4.81 -5.49
N LEU A 259 10.67 3.86 -5.74
CA LEU A 259 10.96 2.43 -5.68
C LEU A 259 11.99 2.00 -6.74
N ASP A 260 11.93 2.58 -7.93
CA ASP A 260 12.87 2.31 -9.01
C ASP A 260 14.26 2.95 -8.77
N SER A 261 14.34 3.95 -7.88
CA SER A 261 15.60 4.62 -7.51
C SER A 261 16.38 3.91 -6.40
N ILE A 262 15.78 2.92 -5.74
CA ILE A 262 16.38 2.08 -4.70
C ILE A 262 17.04 0.85 -5.38
#